data_e9bc8cffac6a5414e8f3cf8ab2c64210
#
_entry.id   e9bc8cffac6a5414e8f3cf8ab2c64210
#
_cell.length_a   1.000
_cell.length_b   1.000
_cell.length_c   1.000
_cell.angle_alpha   90.00
_cell.angle_beta   90.00
_cell.angle_gamma   90.00
#
_symmetry.space_group_name_H-M   'P 1'
#
loop_
_entity.id
_entity.type
_entity.pdbx_description
1 polymer ?
#
loop_
_entity_poly.entity_id
_entity_poly.type
_entity_poly.pdbx_seq_one_letter_code
_entity_poly.pdbx_strand_id
1 'polypeptide(L)'
;MVDRLFDGNRIGIVVNLAAQAGVRYSNVNPDAYIFISIIGFYNILEACRHYPVKHLVFASSSSVYGGNKKVPFAETDMVDNPISLYAATKKSNELFAHCYSKLYQIPCTGLRFFTVYGPAGRPDMAYFGFTNKLIKGEKIQIYNYGNCERDFTYIDDIVEGVQRVIHKPPVQKMGEDGLPEPAYAIYNIGNNCPENLMTFVEILQQELIRAKVLSDDYDFESHMELVPMQAGDVPVTYADTSALEKDFGFKPSTSLRDGLRSFANWYKVFYN
;
A
#
# COMPACT_ATOMS: atom_id res chain seq x y z
N MET A 1 -11.18 -7.40 22.95
CA MET A 1 -9.78 -6.89 23.14
C MET A 1 -9.67 -5.43 22.73
N VAL A 2 -10.15 -5.05 21.55
CA VAL A 2 -10.15 -3.64 21.07
C VAL A 2 -10.89 -2.74 22.05
N ASP A 3 -12.11 -3.08 22.46
CA ASP A 3 -12.90 -2.28 23.43
C ASP A 3 -12.15 -1.96 24.72
N ARG A 4 -11.37 -2.91 25.25
CA ARG A 4 -10.57 -2.69 26.47
C ARG A 4 -9.47 -1.65 26.29
N LEU A 5 -8.93 -1.51 25.06
CA LEU A 5 -7.94 -0.47 24.75
C LEU A 5 -8.58 0.91 24.73
N PHE A 6 -9.80 1.00 24.20
CA PHE A 6 -10.52 2.27 24.13
C PHE A 6 -11.11 2.67 25.49
N ASP A 7 -11.68 1.72 26.23
CA ASP A 7 -12.30 1.97 27.55
C ASP A 7 -11.28 2.52 28.58
N GLY A 8 -10.04 2.01 28.55
CA GLY A 8 -8.98 2.43 29.48
C GLY A 8 -8.17 3.67 29.04
N ASN A 9 -8.40 4.20 27.81
CA ASN A 9 -7.56 5.24 27.25
C ASN A 9 -8.37 6.28 26.46
N ARG A 10 -7.96 7.55 26.54
CA ARG A 10 -8.55 8.62 25.72
C ARG A 10 -7.89 8.65 24.35
N ILE A 11 -8.30 7.73 23.46
CA ILE A 11 -7.77 7.65 22.10
C ILE A 11 -8.41 8.74 21.24
N GLY A 12 -7.61 9.70 20.78
CA GLY A 12 -8.08 10.78 19.92
C GLY A 12 -7.98 10.46 18.43
N ILE A 13 -7.00 9.66 18.03
CA ILE A 13 -6.74 9.31 16.62
C ILE A 13 -6.47 7.81 16.54
N VAL A 14 -7.04 7.17 15.50
CA VAL A 14 -6.78 5.77 15.20
C VAL A 14 -6.15 5.67 13.82
N VAL A 15 -5.03 4.97 13.71
CA VAL A 15 -4.40 4.64 12.44
C VAL A 15 -4.43 3.13 12.28
N ASN A 16 -5.38 2.62 11.48
CA ASN A 16 -5.54 1.19 11.24
C ASN A 16 -4.77 0.74 9.99
N LEU A 17 -3.58 0.22 10.18
CA LEU A 17 -2.78 -0.42 9.13
C LEU A 17 -2.88 -1.96 9.17
N ALA A 18 -3.53 -2.50 10.20
CA ALA A 18 -3.67 -3.94 10.38
C ALA A 18 -4.61 -4.55 9.35
N ALA A 19 -4.11 -5.53 8.62
CA ALA A 19 -4.86 -6.32 7.65
C ALA A 19 -4.07 -7.57 7.27
N GLN A 20 -4.75 -8.56 6.65
CA GLN A 20 -4.03 -9.55 5.85
C GLN A 20 -3.71 -8.92 4.49
N ALA A 21 -2.44 -8.76 4.18
CA ALA A 21 -2.01 -8.15 2.93
C ALA A 21 -1.53 -9.20 1.90
N GLY A 22 -1.47 -8.80 0.63
CA GLY A 22 -0.99 -9.63 -0.48
C GLY A 22 -2.11 -10.18 -1.36
N VAL A 23 -2.06 -9.84 -2.66
CA VAL A 23 -3.07 -10.28 -3.64
C VAL A 23 -3.05 -11.80 -3.80
N ARG A 24 -1.86 -12.39 -3.96
CA ARG A 24 -1.70 -13.82 -4.26
C ARG A 24 -2.15 -14.73 -3.12
N TYR A 25 -1.81 -14.37 -1.90
CA TYR A 25 -2.17 -15.16 -0.72
C TYR A 25 -3.69 -15.16 -0.48
N SER A 26 -4.43 -14.14 -0.96
CA SER A 26 -5.89 -14.12 -0.85
C SER A 26 -6.59 -15.23 -1.64
N ASN A 27 -5.92 -15.77 -2.68
CA ASN A 27 -6.41 -16.92 -3.45
C ASN A 27 -6.12 -18.26 -2.75
N VAL A 28 -5.13 -18.29 -1.85
CA VAL A 28 -4.70 -19.51 -1.13
C VAL A 28 -5.43 -19.65 0.20
N ASN A 29 -5.59 -18.55 0.92
CA ASN A 29 -6.22 -18.52 2.24
C ASN A 29 -7.24 -17.37 2.35
N PRO A 30 -8.42 -17.48 1.72
CA PRO A 30 -9.45 -16.44 1.72
C PRO A 30 -9.98 -16.10 3.11
N ASP A 31 -10.10 -17.09 4.00
CA ASP A 31 -10.65 -16.91 5.34
C ASP A 31 -9.86 -15.90 6.16
N ALA A 32 -8.53 -15.90 6.06
CA ALA A 32 -7.68 -14.93 6.74
C ALA A 32 -8.02 -13.48 6.34
N TYR A 33 -8.40 -13.26 5.08
CA TYR A 33 -8.80 -11.93 4.59
C TYR A 33 -10.16 -11.50 5.11
N ILE A 34 -11.11 -12.43 5.19
CA ILE A 34 -12.43 -12.13 5.78
C ILE A 34 -12.28 -11.81 7.27
N PHE A 35 -11.62 -12.68 8.04
CA PHE A 35 -11.49 -12.47 9.48
C PHE A 35 -10.67 -11.25 9.85
N ILE A 36 -9.51 -11.07 9.23
CA ILE A 36 -8.58 -10.00 9.63
C ILE A 36 -8.98 -8.67 8.99
N SER A 37 -9.25 -8.66 7.67
CA SER A 37 -9.45 -7.40 6.96
C SER A 37 -10.90 -6.90 7.02
N ILE A 38 -11.91 -7.79 7.07
CA ILE A 38 -13.32 -7.39 7.17
C ILE A 38 -13.77 -7.32 8.63
N ILE A 39 -13.75 -8.43 9.34
CA ILE A 39 -14.24 -8.48 10.74
C ILE A 39 -13.33 -7.65 11.65
N GLY A 40 -12.00 -7.73 11.45
CA GLY A 40 -11.06 -6.91 12.21
C GLY A 40 -11.29 -5.42 12.03
N PHE A 41 -11.49 -4.94 10.79
CA PHE A 41 -11.78 -3.53 10.52
C PHE A 41 -13.14 -3.10 11.06
N TYR A 42 -14.17 -3.95 10.92
CA TYR A 42 -15.47 -3.72 11.54
C TYR A 42 -15.36 -3.50 13.06
N ASN A 43 -14.56 -4.30 13.76
CA ASN A 43 -14.34 -4.11 15.19
C ASN A 43 -13.69 -2.76 15.53
N ILE A 44 -12.80 -2.25 14.68
CA ILE A 44 -12.23 -0.90 14.84
C ILE A 44 -13.29 0.18 14.64
N LEU A 45 -14.14 0.04 13.62
CA LEU A 45 -15.24 0.99 13.38
C LEU A 45 -16.23 1.03 14.54
N GLU A 46 -16.62 -0.14 15.08
CA GLU A 46 -17.50 -0.22 16.26
C GLU A 46 -16.85 0.42 17.50
N ALA A 47 -15.56 0.18 17.72
CA ALA A 47 -14.85 0.85 18.80
C ALA A 47 -14.84 2.37 18.63
N CYS A 48 -14.57 2.88 17.42
CA CYS A 48 -14.65 4.31 17.13
C CYS A 48 -16.07 4.90 17.28
N ARG A 49 -17.11 4.08 17.05
CA ARG A 49 -18.51 4.48 17.29
C ARG A 49 -18.85 4.62 18.77
N HIS A 50 -18.39 3.66 19.60
CA HIS A 50 -18.66 3.67 21.03
C HIS A 50 -17.76 4.65 21.79
N TYR A 51 -16.55 4.86 21.30
CA TYR A 51 -15.56 5.77 21.89
C TYR A 51 -15.14 6.81 20.83
N PRO A 52 -15.85 7.95 20.73
CA PRO A 52 -15.65 8.91 19.65
C PRO A 52 -14.20 9.36 19.49
N VAL A 53 -13.68 9.23 18.27
CA VAL A 53 -12.33 9.66 17.89
C VAL A 53 -12.39 10.91 17.02
N LYS A 54 -11.31 11.67 17.00
CA LYS A 54 -11.18 12.86 16.15
C LYS A 54 -10.88 12.50 14.70
N HIS A 55 -10.23 11.35 14.46
CA HIS A 55 -9.85 10.90 13.14
C HIS A 55 -9.59 9.38 13.13
N LEU A 56 -10.16 8.69 12.15
CA LEU A 56 -9.80 7.32 11.77
C LEU A 56 -9.08 7.35 10.41
N VAL A 57 -7.80 7.03 10.38
CA VAL A 57 -7.04 6.80 9.14
C VAL A 57 -6.91 5.30 8.93
N PHE A 58 -7.15 4.81 7.71
CA PHE A 58 -7.08 3.38 7.45
C PHE A 58 -6.39 3.06 6.12
N ALA A 59 -5.71 1.90 6.08
CA ALA A 59 -5.05 1.42 4.88
C ALA A 59 -6.04 0.78 3.92
N SER A 60 -6.28 1.46 2.78
CA SER A 60 -6.79 0.85 1.55
C SER A 60 -5.61 0.39 0.67
N SER A 61 -5.81 0.23 -0.62
CA SER A 61 -4.78 -0.29 -1.53
C SER A 61 -5.07 0.14 -2.97
N SER A 62 -4.04 0.36 -3.78
CA SER A 62 -4.17 0.50 -5.23
C SER A 62 -4.81 -0.72 -5.91
N SER A 63 -4.83 -1.87 -5.26
CA SER A 63 -5.50 -3.08 -5.76
C SER A 63 -7.01 -2.89 -5.98
N VAL A 64 -7.64 -1.89 -5.35
CA VAL A 64 -9.06 -1.57 -5.55
C VAL A 64 -9.37 -1.12 -6.98
N TYR A 65 -8.38 -0.59 -7.70
CA TYR A 65 -8.53 -0.22 -9.11
C TYR A 65 -8.73 -1.43 -10.02
N GLY A 66 -8.30 -2.61 -9.58
CA GLY A 66 -8.61 -3.88 -10.24
C GLY A 66 -8.24 -3.89 -11.72
N GLY A 67 -9.24 -4.14 -12.56
CA GLY A 67 -9.10 -4.20 -14.00
C GLY A 67 -9.17 -2.87 -14.76
N ASN A 68 -9.08 -1.72 -14.09
CA ASN A 68 -9.09 -0.42 -14.75
C ASN A 68 -7.93 -0.30 -15.73
N LYS A 69 -8.24 0.21 -16.93
CA LYS A 69 -7.26 0.40 -18.02
C LYS A 69 -6.73 1.83 -18.10
N LYS A 70 -7.50 2.80 -17.58
CA LYS A 70 -7.10 4.21 -17.53
C LYS A 70 -5.95 4.36 -16.52
N VAL A 71 -4.91 5.06 -16.92
CA VAL A 71 -3.80 5.50 -16.05
C VAL A 71 -3.52 6.99 -16.30
N PRO A 72 -3.08 7.76 -15.30
CA PRO A 72 -2.94 7.39 -13.88
C PRO A 72 -4.28 7.09 -13.21
N PHE A 73 -4.26 6.25 -12.18
CA PHE A 73 -5.43 5.95 -11.35
C PHE A 73 -5.76 7.14 -10.45
N ALA A 74 -6.98 7.67 -10.57
CA ALA A 74 -7.47 8.77 -9.74
C ALA A 74 -8.48 8.26 -8.69
N GLU A 75 -8.61 8.96 -7.57
CA GLU A 75 -9.55 8.59 -6.50
C GLU A 75 -11.01 8.59 -6.98
N THR A 76 -11.30 9.39 -8.00
CA THR A 76 -12.63 9.50 -8.64
C THR A 76 -12.94 8.38 -9.63
N ASP A 77 -11.96 7.52 -9.96
CA ASP A 77 -12.20 6.40 -10.86
C ASP A 77 -13.11 5.36 -10.21
N MET A 78 -13.99 4.77 -11.02
CA MET A 78 -14.85 3.66 -10.59
C MET A 78 -13.97 2.46 -10.21
N VAL A 79 -14.21 1.87 -9.03
CA VAL A 79 -13.42 0.77 -8.46
C VAL A 79 -14.31 -0.43 -8.08
N ASP A 80 -15.23 -0.79 -8.99
CA ASP A 80 -16.24 -1.83 -8.75
C ASP A 80 -15.90 -3.17 -9.44
N ASN A 81 -14.68 -3.28 -10.02
CA ASN A 81 -14.20 -4.48 -10.71
C ASN A 81 -12.93 -5.05 -10.05
N PRO A 82 -12.99 -5.49 -8.77
CA PRO A 82 -11.85 -6.10 -8.12
C PRO A 82 -11.47 -7.42 -8.81
N ILE A 83 -10.15 -7.65 -9.00
CA ILE A 83 -9.62 -8.86 -9.61
C ILE A 83 -9.02 -9.84 -8.59
N SER A 84 -9.15 -9.56 -7.31
CA SER A 84 -8.73 -10.43 -6.21
C SER A 84 -9.62 -10.23 -4.99
N LEU A 85 -9.69 -11.25 -4.12
CA LEU A 85 -10.40 -11.12 -2.84
C LEU A 85 -9.77 -10.04 -1.95
N TYR A 86 -8.44 -9.91 -1.97
CA TYR A 86 -7.76 -8.82 -1.27
C TYR A 86 -8.29 -7.43 -1.70
N ALA A 87 -8.40 -7.19 -3.01
CA ALA A 87 -8.94 -5.94 -3.54
C ALA A 87 -10.40 -5.72 -3.08
N ALA A 88 -11.22 -6.76 -3.14
CA ALA A 88 -12.61 -6.71 -2.68
C ALA A 88 -12.70 -6.37 -1.19
N THR A 89 -11.85 -6.95 -0.32
CA THR A 89 -11.86 -6.62 1.11
C THR A 89 -11.43 -5.17 1.37
N LYS A 90 -10.46 -4.65 0.62
CA LYS A 90 -10.03 -3.25 0.75
C LYS A 90 -11.12 -2.27 0.29
N LYS A 91 -11.80 -2.57 -0.82
CA LYS A 91 -12.95 -1.78 -1.26
C LYS A 91 -14.10 -1.85 -0.25
N SER A 92 -14.38 -3.02 0.32
CA SER A 92 -15.38 -3.15 1.39
C SER A 92 -15.06 -2.28 2.59
N ASN A 93 -13.78 -2.17 2.98
CA ASN A 93 -13.37 -1.29 4.07
C ASN A 93 -13.62 0.20 3.74
N GLU A 94 -13.41 0.64 2.50
CA GLU A 94 -13.76 1.99 2.05
C GLU A 94 -15.27 2.24 2.21
N LEU A 95 -16.12 1.30 1.78
CA LEU A 95 -17.57 1.40 1.88
C LEU A 95 -18.06 1.39 3.34
N PHE A 96 -17.50 0.55 4.19
CA PHE A 96 -17.83 0.51 5.62
C PHE A 96 -17.44 1.83 6.29
N ALA A 97 -16.23 2.33 6.06
CA ALA A 97 -15.79 3.60 6.63
C ALA A 97 -16.66 4.78 6.17
N HIS A 98 -17.05 4.81 4.88
CA HIS A 98 -17.98 5.81 4.37
C HIS A 98 -19.35 5.74 5.07
N CYS A 99 -19.91 4.53 5.22
CA CYS A 99 -21.16 4.30 5.92
C CYS A 99 -21.10 4.77 7.38
N TYR A 100 -20.05 4.41 8.11
CA TYR A 100 -19.87 4.82 9.51
C TYR A 100 -19.62 6.32 9.65
N SER A 101 -18.89 6.92 8.72
CA SER A 101 -18.75 8.39 8.67
C SER A 101 -20.09 9.10 8.47
N LYS A 102 -20.94 8.60 7.57
CA LYS A 102 -22.28 9.18 7.33
C LYS A 102 -23.21 9.01 8.52
N LEU A 103 -23.26 7.81 9.12
CA LEU A 103 -24.22 7.48 10.18
C LEU A 103 -23.81 8.02 11.55
N TYR A 104 -22.53 7.92 11.86
CA TYR A 104 -21.99 8.20 13.21
C TYR A 104 -21.05 9.38 13.27
N GLN A 105 -20.89 10.11 12.16
CA GLN A 105 -20.06 11.32 12.05
C GLN A 105 -18.59 11.09 12.46
N ILE A 106 -18.07 9.89 12.18
CA ILE A 106 -16.65 9.56 12.42
C ILE A 106 -15.83 10.13 11.27
N PRO A 107 -14.89 11.08 11.47
CA PRO A 107 -14.03 11.54 10.41
C PRO A 107 -13.09 10.41 9.95
N CYS A 108 -13.19 10.00 8.69
CA CYS A 108 -12.45 8.86 8.15
C CYS A 108 -11.62 9.26 6.93
N THR A 109 -10.35 8.85 6.90
CA THR A 109 -9.49 8.96 5.72
C THR A 109 -8.94 7.61 5.33
N GLY A 110 -9.26 7.15 4.11
CA GLY A 110 -8.64 5.97 3.51
C GLY A 110 -7.43 6.34 2.65
N LEU A 111 -6.35 5.57 2.78
CA LEU A 111 -5.15 5.73 1.99
C LEU A 111 -4.97 4.53 1.06
N ARG A 112 -5.04 4.74 -0.25
CA ARG A 112 -4.75 3.74 -1.28
C ARG A 112 -3.25 3.68 -1.49
N PHE A 113 -2.57 2.82 -0.73
CA PHE A 113 -1.14 2.59 -0.89
C PHE A 113 -0.83 1.91 -2.21
N PHE A 114 0.15 2.44 -2.93
CA PHE A 114 0.77 1.78 -4.07
C PHE A 114 1.88 0.83 -3.60
N THR A 115 2.85 0.50 -4.45
CA THR A 115 3.86 -0.50 -4.08
C THR A 115 4.91 0.10 -3.15
N VAL A 116 4.72 -0.09 -1.85
CA VAL A 116 5.65 0.41 -0.83
C VAL A 116 6.89 -0.49 -0.75
N TYR A 117 8.07 0.11 -0.67
CA TYR A 117 9.35 -0.57 -0.53
C TYR A 117 10.29 0.17 0.41
N GLY A 118 11.32 -0.53 0.93
CA GLY A 118 12.32 0.06 1.80
C GLY A 118 12.75 -0.86 2.95
N PRO A 119 13.53 -0.33 3.91
CA PRO A 119 13.94 -1.04 5.13
C PRO A 119 12.77 -1.61 5.92
N ALA A 120 13.00 -2.71 6.65
CA ALA A 120 12.00 -3.41 7.48
C ALA A 120 10.72 -3.83 6.73
N GLY A 121 10.78 -3.95 5.40
CA GLY A 121 9.65 -4.36 4.58
C GLY A 121 9.28 -5.82 4.72
N ARG A 122 8.10 -6.19 4.21
CA ARG A 122 7.62 -7.57 4.27
C ARG A 122 8.46 -8.50 3.38
N PRO A 123 8.83 -9.71 3.87
CA PRO A 123 9.65 -10.65 3.12
C PRO A 123 9.03 -11.21 1.83
N ASP A 124 7.70 -11.11 1.67
CA ASP A 124 6.98 -11.54 0.47
C ASP A 124 6.95 -10.48 -0.65
N MET A 125 7.44 -9.27 -0.39
CA MET A 125 7.58 -8.23 -1.43
C MET A 125 8.74 -8.55 -2.38
N ALA A 126 8.58 -8.15 -3.65
CA ALA A 126 9.53 -8.53 -4.72
C ALA A 126 10.99 -8.22 -4.39
N TYR A 127 11.31 -6.99 -3.96
CA TYR A 127 12.68 -6.60 -3.62
C TYR A 127 13.30 -7.46 -2.52
N PHE A 128 12.52 -7.82 -1.51
CA PHE A 128 12.95 -8.64 -0.39
C PHE A 128 13.09 -10.12 -0.81
N GLY A 129 12.06 -10.64 -1.47
CA GLY A 129 12.05 -12.02 -1.97
C GLY A 129 13.16 -12.29 -2.99
N PHE A 130 13.42 -11.33 -3.89
CA PHE A 130 14.52 -11.40 -4.85
C PHE A 130 15.88 -11.41 -4.13
N THR A 131 16.09 -10.51 -3.17
CA THR A 131 17.33 -10.48 -2.37
C THR A 131 17.57 -11.81 -1.69
N ASN A 132 16.55 -12.39 -1.01
CA ASN A 132 16.67 -13.68 -0.34
C ASN A 132 17.04 -14.83 -1.28
N LYS A 133 16.49 -14.85 -2.49
CA LYS A 133 16.79 -15.87 -3.51
C LYS A 133 18.20 -15.71 -4.07
N LEU A 134 18.57 -14.47 -4.43
CA LEU A 134 19.89 -14.17 -5.00
C LEU A 134 21.03 -14.56 -4.04
N ILE A 135 20.90 -14.28 -2.73
CA ILE A 135 21.90 -14.67 -1.72
C ILE A 135 22.06 -16.19 -1.65
N LYS A 136 20.98 -16.95 -1.90
CA LYS A 136 21.01 -18.41 -1.91
C LYS A 136 21.47 -19.01 -3.24
N GLY A 137 21.76 -18.20 -4.25
CA GLY A 137 22.04 -18.66 -5.61
C GLY A 137 20.82 -19.23 -6.33
N GLU A 138 19.59 -18.86 -5.88
CA GLU A 138 18.35 -19.29 -6.50
C GLU A 138 17.93 -18.31 -7.59
N LYS A 139 17.20 -18.81 -8.62
CA LYS A 139 16.66 -17.97 -9.68
C LYS A 139 15.49 -17.13 -9.20
N ILE A 140 15.47 -15.85 -9.59
CA ILE A 140 14.31 -14.96 -9.46
C ILE A 140 13.43 -15.06 -10.71
N GLN A 141 12.12 -15.07 -10.51
CA GLN A 141 11.15 -15.08 -11.60
C GLN A 141 10.68 -13.67 -11.92
N ILE A 142 10.90 -13.27 -13.15
CA ILE A 142 10.50 -11.96 -13.67
C ILE A 142 9.23 -12.16 -14.49
N TYR A 143 8.10 -11.80 -13.89
CA TYR A 143 6.78 -11.99 -14.49
C TYR A 143 6.53 -11.04 -15.65
N ASN A 144 5.62 -11.46 -16.56
CA ASN A 144 5.30 -10.79 -17.81
C ASN A 144 6.53 -10.47 -18.66
N TYR A 145 7.54 -11.34 -18.60
CA TYR A 145 8.81 -11.16 -19.32
C TYR A 145 9.48 -9.80 -19.05
N GLY A 146 9.24 -9.22 -17.87
CA GLY A 146 9.73 -7.89 -17.48
C GLY A 146 8.87 -6.71 -17.97
N ASN A 147 7.81 -6.95 -18.76
CA ASN A 147 6.95 -5.89 -19.31
C ASN A 147 5.90 -5.43 -18.30
N CYS A 148 6.34 -5.01 -17.12
CA CYS A 148 5.49 -4.47 -16.07
C CYS A 148 6.05 -3.15 -15.59
N GLU A 149 5.14 -2.22 -15.26
CA GLU A 149 5.49 -0.97 -14.62
C GLU A 149 4.80 -0.87 -13.27
N ARG A 150 5.52 -0.40 -12.26
CA ARG A 150 5.01 -0.24 -10.91
C ARG A 150 5.36 1.12 -10.37
N ASP A 151 4.39 1.74 -9.74
CA ASP A 151 4.59 2.93 -8.93
C ASP A 151 5.17 2.50 -7.58
N PHE A 152 6.51 2.55 -7.47
CA PHE A 152 7.22 2.23 -6.24
C PHE A 152 7.35 3.46 -5.36
N THR A 153 6.91 3.34 -4.11
CA THR A 153 6.93 4.45 -3.16
C THR A 153 7.79 4.09 -1.96
N TYR A 154 8.77 4.91 -1.65
CA TYR A 154 9.68 4.67 -0.54
C TYR A 154 8.99 4.81 0.81
N ILE A 155 9.38 3.97 1.78
CA ILE A 155 8.70 3.87 3.08
C ILE A 155 8.68 5.21 3.85
N ASP A 156 9.75 6.00 3.82
CA ASP A 156 9.77 7.26 4.57
C ASP A 156 8.83 8.29 3.94
N ASP A 157 8.67 8.30 2.61
CA ASP A 157 7.66 9.13 1.93
C ASP A 157 6.25 8.70 2.35
N ILE A 158 6.01 7.39 2.50
CA ILE A 158 4.73 6.88 3.00
C ILE A 158 4.48 7.35 4.44
N VAL A 159 5.47 7.23 5.32
CA VAL A 159 5.37 7.63 6.72
C VAL A 159 5.09 9.14 6.83
N GLU A 160 5.80 9.97 6.06
CA GLU A 160 5.57 11.41 6.00
C GLU A 160 4.14 11.73 5.53
N GLY A 161 3.67 11.07 4.46
CA GLY A 161 2.31 11.26 3.96
C GLY A 161 1.25 10.89 5.00
N VAL A 162 1.40 9.74 5.67
CA VAL A 162 0.50 9.31 6.75
C VAL A 162 0.52 10.32 7.90
N GLN A 163 1.69 10.80 8.29
CA GLN A 163 1.85 11.78 9.38
C GLN A 163 1.10 13.09 9.07
N ARG A 164 1.18 13.59 7.84
CA ARG A 164 0.44 14.81 7.43
C ARG A 164 -1.06 14.58 7.45
N VAL A 165 -1.52 13.43 6.96
CA VAL A 165 -2.94 13.06 6.92
C VAL A 165 -3.53 12.96 8.33
N ILE A 166 -2.83 12.33 9.28
CA ILE A 166 -3.30 12.15 10.66
C ILE A 166 -3.75 13.48 11.30
N HIS A 167 -3.05 14.56 11.00
CA HIS A 167 -3.29 15.88 11.63
C HIS A 167 -4.36 16.72 10.93
N LYS A 168 -4.92 16.24 9.80
CA LYS A 168 -5.93 16.98 9.03
C LYS A 168 -7.15 16.10 8.73
N PRO A 169 -8.00 15.84 9.73
CA PRO A 169 -9.23 15.08 9.52
C PRO A 169 -10.14 15.75 8.49
N PRO A 170 -10.86 14.98 7.67
CA PRO A 170 -11.87 15.54 6.79
C PRO A 170 -13.00 16.18 7.61
N VAL A 171 -13.59 17.21 7.04
CA VAL A 171 -14.73 17.89 7.66
C VAL A 171 -16.01 17.61 6.86
N GLN A 172 -17.13 17.57 7.57
CA GLN A 172 -18.44 17.47 6.93
C GLN A 172 -18.67 18.68 6.03
N LYS A 173 -19.16 18.44 4.82
CA LYS A 173 -19.52 19.48 3.86
C LYS A 173 -21.00 19.37 3.53
N MET A 174 -21.58 20.42 2.93
CA MET A 174 -22.90 20.35 2.32
C MET A 174 -22.73 19.94 0.86
N GLY A 175 -23.47 18.93 0.44
CA GLY A 175 -23.54 18.51 -0.95
C GLY A 175 -24.31 19.51 -1.81
N GLU A 176 -24.24 19.36 -3.12
CA GLU A 176 -24.97 20.19 -4.09
C GLU A 176 -26.50 20.04 -3.93
N ASP A 177 -26.96 18.91 -3.41
CA ASP A 177 -28.36 18.62 -3.06
C ASP A 177 -28.83 19.25 -1.74
N GLY A 178 -27.97 20.00 -1.06
CA GLY A 178 -28.21 20.61 0.25
C GLY A 178 -28.20 19.63 1.43
N LEU A 179 -27.83 18.37 1.22
CA LEU A 179 -27.68 17.39 2.27
C LEU A 179 -26.23 17.31 2.78
N PRO A 180 -26.01 16.99 4.07
CA PRO A 180 -24.67 16.88 4.61
C PRO A 180 -23.95 15.65 4.03
N GLU A 181 -22.79 15.87 3.41
CA GLU A 181 -21.85 14.82 3.03
C GLU A 181 -21.08 14.31 4.25
N PRO A 182 -20.66 13.04 4.27
CA PRO A 182 -19.86 12.52 5.39
C PRO A 182 -18.48 13.19 5.48
N ALA A 183 -17.92 13.26 6.68
CA ALA A 183 -16.53 13.64 6.91
C ALA A 183 -15.60 12.49 6.47
N TYR A 184 -15.52 12.24 5.16
CA TYR A 184 -14.84 11.10 4.56
C TYR A 184 -13.98 11.55 3.38
N ALA A 185 -12.77 10.99 3.28
CA ALA A 185 -11.87 11.23 2.16
C ALA A 185 -11.09 9.96 1.81
N ILE A 186 -10.72 9.84 0.53
CA ILE A 186 -9.79 8.84 0.02
C ILE A 186 -8.65 9.56 -0.67
N TYR A 187 -7.41 9.09 -0.47
CA TYR A 187 -6.23 9.59 -1.17
C TYR A 187 -5.38 8.46 -1.68
N ASN A 188 -4.88 8.61 -2.90
CA ASN A 188 -3.76 7.82 -3.39
C ASN A 188 -2.47 8.28 -2.70
N ILE A 189 -1.65 7.32 -2.32
CA ILE A 189 -0.30 7.59 -1.85
C ILE A 189 0.68 6.71 -2.63
N GLY A 190 1.31 7.32 -3.62
CA GLY A 190 2.21 6.74 -4.60
C GLY A 190 3.26 7.76 -5.01
N ASN A 191 4.32 7.33 -5.70
CA ASN A 191 5.39 8.21 -6.16
C ASN A 191 5.01 9.01 -7.43
N ASN A 192 3.90 8.63 -8.08
CA ASN A 192 3.47 9.21 -9.34
C ASN A 192 4.57 9.14 -10.43
N CYS A 193 5.36 8.06 -10.40
CA CYS A 193 6.45 7.79 -11.31
C CYS A 193 6.58 6.27 -11.50
N PRO A 194 5.85 5.68 -12.47
CA PRO A 194 5.94 4.24 -12.72
C PRO A 194 7.32 3.86 -13.25
N GLU A 195 7.89 2.82 -12.66
CA GLU A 195 9.20 2.28 -12.99
C GLU A 195 9.07 0.90 -13.64
N ASN A 196 9.85 0.66 -14.69
CA ASN A 196 9.91 -0.64 -15.34
C ASN A 196 10.49 -1.70 -14.40
N LEU A 197 9.92 -2.92 -14.44
CA LEU A 197 10.36 -4.02 -13.57
C LEU A 197 11.83 -4.43 -13.81
N MET A 198 12.32 -4.40 -15.06
CA MET A 198 13.72 -4.71 -15.35
C MET A 198 14.66 -3.65 -14.79
N THR A 199 14.32 -2.37 -14.96
CA THR A 199 15.08 -1.25 -14.34
C THR A 199 15.13 -1.39 -12.82
N PHE A 200 13.99 -1.74 -12.19
CA PHE A 200 13.94 -2.03 -10.76
C PHE A 200 14.90 -3.15 -10.35
N VAL A 201 14.90 -4.25 -11.10
CA VAL A 201 15.75 -5.43 -10.84
C VAL A 201 17.23 -5.08 -11.00
N GLU A 202 17.60 -4.35 -12.04
CA GLU A 202 18.98 -3.87 -12.29
C GLU A 202 19.48 -2.97 -11.17
N ILE A 203 18.67 -2.02 -10.73
CA ILE A 203 19.04 -1.10 -9.63
C ILE A 203 19.18 -1.88 -8.32
N LEU A 204 18.25 -2.81 -8.03
CA LEU A 204 18.33 -3.66 -6.84
C LEU A 204 19.65 -4.43 -6.80
N GLN A 205 20.03 -5.08 -7.90
CA GLN A 205 21.28 -5.80 -8.03
C GLN A 205 22.49 -4.90 -7.74
N GLN A 206 22.56 -3.76 -8.40
CA GLN A 206 23.66 -2.80 -8.24
C GLN A 206 23.81 -2.35 -6.78
N GLU A 207 22.71 -2.05 -6.12
CA GLU A 207 22.76 -1.60 -4.72
C GLU A 207 23.06 -2.75 -3.74
N LEU A 208 22.66 -3.99 -4.04
CA LEU A 208 23.05 -5.18 -3.25
C LEU A 208 24.55 -5.48 -3.37
N ILE A 209 25.15 -5.37 -4.56
CA ILE A 209 26.59 -5.48 -4.77
C ILE A 209 27.32 -4.36 -4.03
N ARG A 210 26.87 -3.11 -4.20
CA ARG A 210 27.44 -1.94 -3.53
C ARG A 210 27.44 -2.07 -2.01
N ALA A 211 26.34 -2.59 -1.43
CA ALA A 211 26.23 -2.85 0.00
C ALA A 211 27.00 -4.09 0.46
N LYS A 212 27.68 -4.84 -0.46
CA LYS A 212 28.36 -6.09 -0.18
C LYS A 212 27.43 -7.18 0.40
N VAL A 213 26.19 -7.20 -0.05
CA VAL A 213 25.23 -8.29 0.17
C VAL A 213 25.44 -9.40 -0.87
N LEU A 214 25.77 -9.01 -2.10
CA LEU A 214 26.22 -9.89 -3.18
C LEU A 214 27.68 -9.59 -3.53
N SER A 215 28.39 -10.56 -4.14
CA SER A 215 29.76 -10.38 -4.59
C SER A 215 29.85 -9.42 -5.78
N ASP A 216 31.04 -8.83 -5.99
CA ASP A 216 31.26 -7.86 -7.08
C ASP A 216 31.17 -8.53 -8.47
N ASP A 217 31.39 -9.83 -8.56
CA ASP A 217 31.36 -10.68 -9.75
C ASP A 217 30.07 -11.51 -9.88
N TYR A 218 29.00 -11.13 -9.17
CA TYR A 218 27.74 -11.89 -9.16
C TYR A 218 27.13 -11.99 -10.55
N ASP A 219 26.98 -13.22 -11.05
CA ASP A 219 26.33 -13.50 -12.34
C ASP A 219 24.81 -13.42 -12.22
N PHE A 220 24.29 -12.24 -12.50
CA PHE A 220 22.88 -11.96 -12.38
C PHE A 220 22.04 -12.59 -13.49
N GLU A 221 22.56 -12.69 -14.71
CA GLU A 221 21.83 -13.22 -15.87
C GLU A 221 21.47 -14.70 -15.67
N SER A 222 22.40 -15.49 -15.12
CA SER A 222 22.15 -16.90 -14.83
C SER A 222 21.12 -17.13 -13.72
N HIS A 223 20.85 -16.10 -12.89
CA HIS A 223 19.91 -16.13 -11.78
C HIS A 223 18.57 -15.46 -12.09
N MET A 224 18.30 -15.11 -13.37
CA MET A 224 17.00 -14.62 -13.82
C MET A 224 16.26 -15.66 -14.67
N GLU A 225 14.94 -15.71 -14.50
CA GLU A 225 14.02 -16.47 -15.33
C GLU A 225 12.85 -15.59 -15.74
N LEU A 226 12.70 -15.35 -17.05
CA LEU A 226 11.57 -14.62 -17.58
C LEU A 226 10.37 -15.55 -17.74
N VAL A 227 9.25 -15.22 -17.07
CA VAL A 227 8.05 -16.07 -17.03
C VAL A 227 6.79 -15.28 -17.46
N PRO A 228 5.72 -15.97 -17.92
CA PRO A 228 4.46 -15.34 -18.26
C PRO A 228 3.85 -14.59 -17.07
N MET A 229 2.93 -13.68 -17.35
CA MET A 229 2.17 -12.94 -16.35
C MET A 229 1.33 -13.88 -15.48
N GLN A 230 1.27 -13.59 -14.19
CA GLN A 230 0.43 -14.35 -13.25
C GLN A 230 -1.02 -13.86 -13.26
N ALA A 231 -1.94 -14.78 -12.95
CA ALA A 231 -3.35 -14.45 -12.76
C ALA A 231 -3.53 -13.47 -11.58
N GLY A 232 -4.32 -12.42 -11.81
CA GLY A 232 -4.58 -11.38 -10.80
C GLY A 232 -3.54 -10.25 -10.77
N ASP A 233 -2.46 -10.32 -11.56
CA ASP A 233 -1.52 -9.21 -11.75
C ASP A 233 -2.03 -8.25 -12.84
N VAL A 234 -1.61 -6.98 -12.74
CA VAL A 234 -1.86 -5.93 -13.74
C VAL A 234 -0.54 -5.48 -14.39
N PRO A 235 -0.53 -5.07 -15.67
CA PRO A 235 0.71 -4.66 -16.34
C PRO A 235 1.27 -3.36 -15.77
N VAL A 236 0.41 -2.40 -15.41
CA VAL A 236 0.82 -1.06 -14.95
C VAL A 236 0.07 -0.69 -13.67
N THR A 237 0.78 -0.10 -12.70
CA THR A 237 0.18 0.67 -11.61
C THR A 237 0.78 2.06 -11.61
N TYR A 238 -0.07 3.08 -11.63
CA TYR A 238 0.33 4.49 -11.72
C TYR A 238 -0.64 5.37 -10.94
N ALA A 239 -0.16 6.02 -9.87
CA ALA A 239 -0.97 6.88 -9.02
C ALA A 239 -1.15 8.28 -9.60
N ASP A 240 -2.36 8.80 -9.60
CA ASP A 240 -2.58 10.24 -9.56
C ASP A 240 -2.56 10.67 -8.08
N THR A 241 -1.62 11.51 -7.70
CA THR A 241 -1.43 12.00 -6.33
C THR A 241 -1.79 13.48 -6.18
N SER A 242 -2.45 14.05 -7.18
CA SER A 242 -2.80 15.50 -7.22
C SER A 242 -3.65 15.94 -6.02
N ALA A 243 -4.57 15.08 -5.58
CA ALA A 243 -5.42 15.37 -4.42
C ALA A 243 -4.59 15.42 -3.13
N LEU A 244 -3.67 14.49 -2.93
CA LEU A 244 -2.76 14.47 -1.78
C LEU A 244 -1.86 15.71 -1.77
N GLU A 245 -1.28 16.06 -2.93
CA GLU A 245 -0.43 17.25 -3.08
C GLU A 245 -1.20 18.54 -2.78
N LYS A 246 -2.40 18.67 -3.35
CA LYS A 246 -3.26 19.84 -3.15
C LYS A 246 -3.67 20.03 -1.68
N ASP A 247 -4.08 18.94 -1.02
CA ASP A 247 -4.67 19.04 0.31
C ASP A 247 -3.62 19.06 1.43
N PHE A 248 -2.46 18.43 1.24
CA PHE A 248 -1.43 18.28 2.26
C PHE A 248 -0.09 18.94 1.93
N GLY A 249 0.06 19.52 0.73
CA GLY A 249 1.32 20.14 0.28
C GLY A 249 2.47 19.12 0.24
N PHE A 250 2.17 17.85 -0.09
CA PHE A 250 3.11 16.76 -0.04
C PHE A 250 2.99 15.86 -1.27
N LYS A 251 4.14 15.51 -1.81
CA LYS A 251 4.30 14.52 -2.88
C LYS A 251 5.52 13.65 -2.56
N PRO A 252 5.39 12.32 -2.58
CA PRO A 252 6.54 11.42 -2.56
C PRO A 252 7.56 11.77 -3.63
N SER A 253 8.86 11.69 -3.31
CA SER A 253 9.91 12.14 -4.24
C SER A 253 11.21 11.34 -4.14
N THR A 254 11.31 10.36 -3.26
CA THR A 254 12.51 9.53 -3.13
C THR A 254 12.73 8.70 -4.39
N SER A 255 13.92 8.82 -5.00
CA SER A 255 14.26 8.05 -6.19
C SER A 255 14.28 6.55 -5.88
N LEU A 256 13.93 5.71 -6.89
CA LEU A 256 13.99 4.25 -6.75
C LEU A 256 15.38 3.79 -6.29
N ARG A 257 16.45 4.36 -6.85
CA ARG A 257 17.83 4.03 -6.49
C ARG A 257 18.16 4.35 -5.03
N ASP A 258 17.78 5.51 -4.53
CA ASP A 258 18.10 5.92 -3.16
C ASP A 258 17.33 5.06 -2.14
N GLY A 259 16.08 4.73 -2.43
CA GLY A 259 15.29 3.84 -1.59
C GLY A 259 15.82 2.41 -1.58
N LEU A 260 16.22 1.84 -2.75
CA LEU A 260 16.82 0.51 -2.83
C LEU A 260 18.22 0.47 -2.18
N ARG A 261 18.98 1.56 -2.26
CA ARG A 261 20.25 1.71 -1.52
C ARG A 261 20.03 1.64 -0.01
N SER A 262 19.04 2.36 0.48
CA SER A 262 18.68 2.34 1.90
C SER A 262 18.26 0.94 2.34
N PHE A 263 17.45 0.24 1.52
CA PHE A 263 17.08 -1.15 1.76
C PHE A 263 18.29 -2.09 1.80
N ALA A 264 19.17 -2.01 0.80
CA ALA A 264 20.36 -2.89 0.72
C ALA A 264 21.31 -2.70 1.92
N ASN A 265 21.54 -1.45 2.33
CA ASN A 265 22.34 -1.14 3.52
C ASN A 265 21.70 -1.68 4.80
N TRP A 266 20.38 -1.48 4.96
CA TRP A 266 19.63 -2.03 6.09
C TRP A 266 19.70 -3.57 6.11
N TYR A 267 19.48 -4.20 4.95
CA TYR A 267 19.51 -5.65 4.82
C TYR A 267 20.89 -6.21 5.24
N LYS A 268 21.97 -5.55 4.80
CA LYS A 268 23.35 -5.93 5.19
C LYS A 268 23.55 -5.89 6.70
N VAL A 269 23.05 -4.84 7.38
CA VAL A 269 23.24 -4.69 8.83
C VAL A 269 22.38 -5.65 9.63
N PHE A 270 21.17 -5.94 9.13
CA PHE A 270 20.18 -6.72 9.87
C PHE A 270 20.35 -8.24 9.72
N TYR A 271 20.82 -8.71 8.55
CA TYR A 271 20.90 -10.14 8.23
C TYR A 271 22.34 -10.69 8.10
N ASN A 272 23.34 -9.86 8.07
CA ASN A 272 24.76 -10.22 8.09
C ASN A 272 25.46 -9.52 9.24
#